data_993b7412a19707bd08c4eb004d4a37e6
#
_entry.id   993b7412a19707bd08c4eb004d4a37e6
#
_cell.length_a   1.000
_cell.length_b   1.000
_cell.length_c   1.000
_cell.angle_alpha   90.00
_cell.angle_beta   90.00
_cell.angle_gamma   90.00
#
_symmetry.space_group_name_H-M   'P 1'
#
loop_
_entity.id
_entity.type
_entity.pdbx_description
1 polymer ?
#
loop_
_entity_poly.entity_id
_entity_poly.type
_entity_poly.pdbx_seq_one_letter_code
_entity_poly.pdbx_strand_id
1 'polypeptide(L)'
;MNYSKDGVTVAAMFDSAHPKKSGKCSVKIRVTYNRVRHYYPTGKDLMPAEWDALPTTKARALVEIRKDIESSYQIVRTAVEDLLMRGIFSLENLNNRLKRAGGDTLNIAFEGKIAEMKAQERIGNMMAYRVVMKGIERFAGPRVPLSSVSVDWIRRYEKFLLKEGKSRTTVGIHMRHIRAILNDMKRCGKILEAQYPFGRGRYEIQAGEGRKLALTLEQIGQIANYEDGTEATAKYRDYWLFLYLCNGINVADFVKLRYRDIVNGEICFVRQKTERTTKTRKEIRVVVTERMQAIINRWGNPSRPDSFIFPILDGQEDAMRRKCKTMYFTRAINKRMKEVGEQLGICLLYTSPSPRDS
;
A
#
# COMPACT_ATOMS: atom_id res chain seq x y z
N MET A 1 -30.36 20.90 10.00
CA MET A 1 -29.28 21.33 9.10
C MET A 1 -29.92 22.00 7.91
N ASN A 2 -29.64 23.29 7.73
CA ASN A 2 -30.23 24.06 6.62
C ASN A 2 -29.23 25.15 6.21
N TYR A 3 -29.06 25.39 4.91
CA TYR A 3 -28.16 26.39 4.32
C TYR A 3 -28.87 27.03 3.13
N SER A 4 -28.73 28.33 2.98
CA SER A 4 -29.29 29.06 1.82
C SER A 4 -28.35 30.18 1.44
N LYS A 5 -27.97 30.24 0.15
CA LYS A 5 -27.15 31.32 -0.45
C LYS A 5 -27.39 31.36 -1.96
N ASP A 6 -27.48 32.57 -2.51
CA ASP A 6 -27.58 32.83 -3.95
C ASP A 6 -28.63 31.96 -4.69
N GLY A 7 -29.81 31.82 -4.06
CA GLY A 7 -30.91 31.05 -4.64
C GLY A 7 -30.74 29.52 -4.53
N VAL A 8 -29.69 29.05 -3.91
CA VAL A 8 -29.44 27.62 -3.65
C VAL A 8 -29.73 27.29 -2.20
N THR A 9 -30.57 26.28 -1.94
CA THR A 9 -30.80 25.76 -0.59
C THR A 9 -30.31 24.34 -0.46
N VAL A 10 -29.66 24.03 0.67
CA VAL A 10 -29.20 22.67 1.03
C VAL A 10 -29.84 22.28 2.36
N ALA A 11 -30.50 21.13 2.43
CA ALA A 11 -31.14 20.66 3.65
C ALA A 11 -31.06 19.14 3.79
N ALA A 12 -30.84 18.65 5.01
CA ALA A 12 -31.05 17.24 5.31
C ALA A 12 -32.58 16.97 5.44
N MET A 13 -33.02 15.90 4.80
CA MET A 13 -34.45 15.52 4.83
C MET A 13 -34.62 14.02 5.05
N PHE A 14 -35.75 13.71 5.68
CA PHE A 14 -36.24 12.35 5.88
C PHE A 14 -37.31 12.02 4.83
N ASP A 15 -37.08 10.96 4.05
CA ASP A 15 -37.97 10.57 2.95
C ASP A 15 -39.13 9.70 3.45
N SER A 16 -40.07 10.31 4.20
CA SER A 16 -41.24 9.61 4.76
C SER A 16 -42.22 9.12 3.70
N ALA A 17 -42.15 9.68 2.49
CA ALA A 17 -43.07 9.30 1.39
C ALA A 17 -42.73 7.92 0.79
N HIS A 18 -41.49 7.43 0.96
CA HIS A 18 -41.05 6.17 0.37
C HIS A 18 -40.41 5.25 1.45
N PRO A 19 -41.25 4.68 2.37
CA PRO A 19 -40.74 3.76 3.38
C PRO A 19 -40.28 2.45 2.73
N LYS A 20 -39.21 1.90 3.25
CA LYS A 20 -38.71 0.56 2.88
C LYS A 20 -39.60 -0.53 3.49
N LYS A 21 -39.46 -1.77 3.01
CA LYS A 21 -40.18 -2.94 3.59
C LYS A 21 -39.95 -3.13 5.10
N SER A 22 -38.84 -2.60 5.63
CA SER A 22 -38.50 -2.63 7.06
C SER A 22 -39.14 -1.52 7.89
N GLY A 23 -39.97 -0.65 7.30
CA GLY A 23 -40.52 0.53 7.95
C GLY A 23 -39.56 1.70 8.08
N LYS A 24 -38.29 1.53 7.74
CA LYS A 24 -37.28 2.60 7.76
C LYS A 24 -37.39 3.47 6.51
N CYS A 25 -37.07 4.75 6.66
CA CYS A 25 -37.04 5.73 5.57
C CYS A 25 -35.61 6.25 5.37
N SER A 26 -35.26 6.53 4.12
CA SER A 26 -33.91 7.02 3.78
C SER A 26 -33.73 8.48 4.16
N VAL A 27 -32.55 8.80 4.72
CA VAL A 27 -32.14 10.19 4.92
C VAL A 27 -31.35 10.65 3.69
N LYS A 28 -31.73 11.81 3.13
CA LYS A 28 -31.14 12.39 1.92
C LYS A 28 -30.77 13.85 2.16
N ILE A 29 -29.77 14.34 1.45
CA ILE A 29 -29.48 15.78 1.38
C ILE A 29 -30.18 16.32 0.13
N ARG A 30 -31.08 17.25 0.31
CA ARG A 30 -31.78 17.94 -0.76
C ARG A 30 -31.09 19.23 -1.10
N VAL A 31 -30.79 19.45 -2.38
CA VAL A 31 -30.38 20.72 -2.93
C VAL A 31 -31.47 21.24 -3.85
N THR A 32 -31.90 22.49 -3.63
CA THR A 32 -32.89 23.15 -4.46
C THR A 32 -32.25 24.37 -5.11
N TYR A 33 -32.44 24.50 -6.42
CA TYR A 33 -32.02 25.65 -7.21
C TYR A 33 -33.01 25.89 -8.35
N ASN A 34 -33.46 27.12 -8.53
CA ASN A 34 -34.48 27.47 -9.54
C ASN A 34 -35.70 26.54 -9.50
N ARG A 35 -36.22 26.24 -8.31
CA ARG A 35 -37.37 25.34 -8.06
C ARG A 35 -37.10 23.86 -8.41
N VAL A 36 -35.95 23.50 -8.97
CA VAL A 36 -35.53 22.11 -9.24
C VAL A 36 -34.89 21.52 -7.99
N ARG A 37 -35.28 20.28 -7.64
CA ARG A 37 -34.78 19.57 -6.46
C ARG A 37 -33.94 18.38 -6.86
N HIS A 38 -32.73 18.29 -6.31
CA HIS A 38 -31.88 17.10 -6.40
C HIS A 38 -31.63 16.51 -5.02
N TYR A 39 -31.53 15.17 -4.96
CA TYR A 39 -31.43 14.41 -3.72
C TYR A 39 -30.16 13.57 -3.74
N TYR A 40 -29.36 13.71 -2.70
CA TYR A 40 -28.11 12.99 -2.51
C TYR A 40 -28.26 12.04 -1.32
N PRO A 41 -28.11 10.71 -1.51
CA PRO A 41 -28.30 9.74 -0.44
C PRO A 41 -27.18 9.85 0.60
N THR A 42 -27.54 9.78 1.89
CA THR A 42 -26.57 9.69 2.99
C THR A 42 -26.15 8.25 3.30
N GLY A 43 -26.84 7.26 2.72
CA GLY A 43 -26.68 5.84 3.05
C GLY A 43 -27.25 5.45 4.41
N LYS A 44 -28.02 6.35 5.07
CA LYS A 44 -28.64 6.09 6.37
C LYS A 44 -30.13 5.95 6.23
N ASP A 45 -30.67 4.95 6.93
CA ASP A 45 -32.09 4.67 7.04
C ASP A 45 -32.48 4.69 8.50
N LEU A 46 -33.53 5.42 8.83
CA LEU A 46 -34.04 5.60 10.19
C LEU A 46 -35.52 5.27 10.28
N MET A 47 -35.98 4.84 11.45
CA MET A 47 -37.38 4.86 11.79
C MET A 47 -37.83 6.30 12.03
N PRO A 48 -39.13 6.66 11.82
CA PRO A 48 -39.63 8.00 12.11
C PRO A 48 -39.28 8.50 13.52
N ALA A 49 -39.50 7.67 14.53
CA ALA A 49 -39.16 8.00 15.93
C ALA A 49 -37.66 8.24 16.16
N GLU A 50 -36.78 7.51 15.43
CA GLU A 50 -35.33 7.71 15.50
C GLU A 50 -34.94 9.04 14.87
N TRP A 51 -35.58 9.43 13.76
CA TRP A 51 -35.36 10.71 13.11
C TRP A 51 -35.78 11.90 14.01
N ASP A 52 -36.94 11.82 14.64
CA ASP A 52 -37.44 12.88 15.54
C ASP A 52 -36.53 13.02 16.78
N ALA A 53 -36.03 11.92 17.30
CA ALA A 53 -35.08 11.92 18.41
C ALA A 53 -33.66 12.34 18.03
N LEU A 54 -33.29 12.32 16.75
CA LEU A 54 -31.91 12.49 16.29
C LEU A 54 -31.22 13.76 16.77
N PRO A 55 -31.89 14.96 16.84
CA PRO A 55 -31.24 16.20 17.28
C PRO A 55 -30.78 16.19 18.74
N THR A 56 -31.53 15.53 19.61
CA THR A 56 -31.36 15.61 21.07
C THR A 56 -30.80 14.32 21.70
N THR A 57 -30.77 13.23 20.94
CA THR A 57 -30.39 11.91 21.45
C THR A 57 -28.95 11.85 21.98
N LYS A 58 -28.77 11.15 23.10
CA LYS A 58 -27.46 10.77 23.67
C LYS A 58 -27.10 9.30 23.37
N ALA A 59 -28.00 8.53 22.76
CA ALA A 59 -27.75 7.14 22.41
C ALA A 59 -26.61 7.04 21.40
N ARG A 60 -25.55 6.33 21.74
CA ARG A 60 -24.28 6.26 20.99
C ARG A 60 -24.48 5.93 19.51
N ALA A 61 -25.33 4.95 19.20
CA ALA A 61 -25.61 4.54 17.82
C ALA A 61 -26.26 5.67 17.00
N LEU A 62 -27.24 6.37 17.56
CA LEU A 62 -27.91 7.49 16.87
C LEU A 62 -27.00 8.73 16.78
N VAL A 63 -26.13 8.96 17.75
CA VAL A 63 -25.11 10.03 17.69
C VAL A 63 -24.14 9.77 16.54
N GLU A 64 -23.70 8.53 16.32
CA GLU A 64 -22.84 8.18 15.17
C GLU A 64 -23.58 8.40 13.85
N ILE A 65 -24.85 7.97 13.74
CA ILE A 65 -25.67 8.21 12.56
C ILE A 65 -25.85 9.70 12.29
N ARG A 66 -26.09 10.50 13.32
CA ARG A 66 -26.19 11.96 13.21
C ARG A 66 -24.92 12.57 12.64
N LYS A 67 -23.74 12.17 13.15
CA LYS A 67 -22.43 12.62 12.66
C LYS A 67 -22.23 12.27 11.18
N ASP A 68 -22.66 11.07 10.76
CA ASP A 68 -22.54 10.64 9.36
C ASP A 68 -23.46 11.46 8.43
N ILE A 69 -24.66 11.78 8.90
CA ILE A 69 -25.59 12.66 8.17
C ILE A 69 -25.03 14.09 8.09
N GLU A 70 -24.48 14.61 9.21
CA GLU A 70 -23.79 15.90 9.25
C GLU A 70 -22.59 15.96 8.30
N SER A 71 -21.80 14.90 8.27
CA SER A 71 -20.67 14.79 7.35
C SER A 71 -21.12 14.83 5.89
N SER A 72 -22.17 14.07 5.55
CA SER A 72 -22.75 14.06 4.20
C SER A 72 -23.31 15.44 3.81
N TYR A 73 -23.96 16.10 4.74
CA TYR A 73 -24.48 17.47 4.56
C TYR A 73 -23.34 18.47 4.29
N GLN A 74 -22.27 18.43 5.07
CA GLN A 74 -21.12 19.32 4.89
C GLN A 74 -20.40 19.12 3.54
N ILE A 75 -20.29 17.87 3.06
CA ILE A 75 -19.73 17.58 1.73
C ILE A 75 -20.54 18.28 0.65
N VAL A 76 -21.86 18.13 0.66
CA VAL A 76 -22.75 18.75 -0.34
C VAL A 76 -22.71 20.27 -0.22
N ARG A 77 -22.79 20.81 0.99
CA ARG A 77 -22.73 22.24 1.26
C ARG A 77 -21.42 22.86 0.74
N THR A 78 -20.27 22.28 1.09
CA THR A 78 -18.96 22.79 0.65
C THR A 78 -18.83 22.74 -0.89
N ALA A 79 -19.38 21.71 -1.54
CA ALA A 79 -19.39 21.64 -3.00
C ALA A 79 -20.23 22.74 -3.62
N VAL A 80 -21.38 23.06 -3.02
CA VAL A 80 -22.27 24.18 -3.44
C VAL A 80 -21.53 25.52 -3.24
N GLU A 81 -20.96 25.75 -2.07
CA GLU A 81 -20.26 26.99 -1.74
C GLU A 81 -19.10 27.28 -2.70
N ASP A 82 -18.29 26.25 -3.02
CA ASP A 82 -17.16 26.41 -3.94
C ASP A 82 -17.63 26.71 -5.40
N LEU A 83 -18.69 26.06 -5.86
CA LEU A 83 -19.25 26.33 -7.18
C LEU A 83 -19.89 27.71 -7.27
N LEU A 84 -20.52 28.19 -6.19
CA LEU A 84 -21.04 29.55 -6.09
C LEU A 84 -19.92 30.59 -6.08
N MET A 85 -18.86 30.37 -5.28
CA MET A 85 -17.71 31.27 -5.26
C MET A 85 -17.02 31.40 -6.62
N ARG A 86 -17.03 30.35 -7.42
CA ARG A 86 -16.46 30.35 -8.79
C ARG A 86 -17.45 30.90 -9.84
N GLY A 87 -18.67 31.23 -9.49
CA GLY A 87 -19.68 31.71 -10.43
C GLY A 87 -20.13 30.67 -11.46
N ILE A 88 -19.89 29.37 -11.22
CA ILE A 88 -20.19 28.28 -12.16
C ILE A 88 -21.20 27.27 -11.60
N PHE A 89 -22.02 27.70 -10.63
CA PHE A 89 -23.00 26.81 -10.02
C PHE A 89 -24.07 26.39 -11.02
N SER A 90 -24.23 25.10 -11.19
CA SER A 90 -25.39 24.42 -11.78
C SER A 90 -25.60 23.09 -11.09
N LEU A 91 -26.84 22.55 -11.13
CA LEU A 91 -27.11 21.21 -10.60
C LEU A 91 -26.32 20.13 -11.34
N GLU A 92 -26.01 20.34 -12.61
CA GLU A 92 -25.18 19.45 -13.40
C GLU A 92 -23.70 19.49 -12.92
N ASN A 93 -23.15 20.68 -12.73
CA ASN A 93 -21.79 20.84 -12.19
C ASN A 93 -21.68 20.29 -10.76
N LEU A 94 -22.72 20.49 -9.95
CA LEU A 94 -22.80 19.89 -8.61
C LEU A 94 -22.87 18.35 -8.68
N ASN A 95 -23.70 17.80 -9.57
CA ASN A 95 -23.78 16.36 -9.80
C ASN A 95 -22.45 15.78 -10.28
N ASN A 96 -21.79 16.43 -11.22
CA ASN A 96 -20.48 16.02 -11.72
C ASN A 96 -19.42 16.06 -10.62
N ARG A 97 -19.45 17.10 -9.78
CA ARG A 97 -18.56 17.22 -8.62
C ARG A 97 -18.86 16.18 -7.56
N LEU A 98 -20.13 15.96 -7.20
CA LEU A 98 -20.55 15.00 -6.19
C LEU A 98 -20.52 13.55 -6.70
N LYS A 99 -20.76 13.29 -7.99
CA LYS A 99 -20.50 11.98 -8.59
C LYS A 99 -19.02 11.62 -8.52
N ARG A 100 -18.13 12.60 -8.71
CA ARG A 100 -16.69 12.43 -8.44
C ARG A 100 -16.37 12.30 -6.95
N ALA A 101 -17.20 12.84 -6.05
CA ALA A 101 -17.02 12.79 -4.59
C ALA A 101 -17.86 11.69 -3.90
N GLY A 102 -19.06 11.38 -4.38
CA GLY A 102 -19.97 10.39 -3.79
C GLY A 102 -19.69 8.93 -4.19
N GLY A 103 -18.79 8.72 -5.16
CA GLY A 103 -18.25 7.40 -5.51
C GLY A 103 -16.89 7.10 -4.87
N ASP A 104 -16.27 8.06 -4.20
CA ASP A 104 -14.92 7.91 -3.68
C ASP A 104 -14.91 7.17 -2.34
N THR A 105 -14.90 5.86 -2.45
CA THR A 105 -14.52 5.02 -1.32
C THR A 105 -13.01 4.87 -1.28
N LEU A 106 -12.48 4.57 -0.11
CA LEU A 106 -11.07 4.23 0.07
C LEU A 106 -10.68 3.07 -0.87
N ASN A 107 -11.57 2.11 -1.09
CA ASN A 107 -11.36 0.97 -1.98
C ASN A 107 -11.17 1.40 -3.44
N ILE A 108 -12.05 2.26 -3.98
CA ILE A 108 -11.91 2.81 -5.35
C ILE A 108 -10.59 3.59 -5.51
N ALA A 109 -10.19 4.37 -4.49
CA ALA A 109 -8.92 5.08 -4.51
C ALA A 109 -7.71 4.11 -4.55
N PHE A 110 -7.79 3.00 -3.79
CA PHE A 110 -6.80 1.92 -3.86
C PHE A 110 -6.78 1.23 -5.23
N GLU A 111 -7.93 0.92 -5.82
CA GLU A 111 -8.05 0.31 -7.15
C GLU A 111 -7.40 1.19 -8.22
N GLY A 112 -7.68 2.49 -8.20
CA GLY A 112 -7.05 3.46 -9.09
C GLY A 112 -5.53 3.47 -8.95
N LYS A 113 -5.01 3.45 -7.70
CA LYS A 113 -3.58 3.39 -7.44
C LYS A 113 -2.93 2.07 -7.87
N ILE A 114 -3.63 0.97 -7.69
CA ILE A 114 -3.20 -0.37 -8.14
C ILE A 114 -3.09 -0.39 -9.68
N ALA A 115 -4.08 0.17 -10.39
CA ALA A 115 -4.07 0.27 -11.85
C ALA A 115 -2.91 1.14 -12.34
N GLU A 116 -2.69 2.31 -11.71
CA GLU A 116 -1.55 3.19 -11.99
C GLU A 116 -0.20 2.46 -11.82
N MET A 117 -0.01 1.79 -10.68
CA MET A 117 1.23 1.05 -10.40
C MET A 117 1.45 -0.09 -11.40
N LYS A 118 0.38 -0.76 -11.84
CA LYS A 118 0.43 -1.80 -12.87
C LYS A 118 0.86 -1.23 -14.23
N ALA A 119 0.26 -0.12 -14.65
CA ALA A 119 0.60 0.56 -15.91
C ALA A 119 2.06 1.05 -15.93
N GLN A 120 2.60 1.44 -14.78
CA GLN A 120 4.01 1.85 -14.60
C GLN A 120 4.97 0.65 -14.39
N GLU A 121 4.50 -0.59 -14.51
CA GLU A 121 5.27 -1.82 -14.21
C GLU A 121 5.86 -1.88 -12.80
N ARG A 122 5.30 -1.13 -11.84
CA ARG A 122 5.70 -1.12 -10.43
C ARG A 122 5.03 -2.25 -9.66
N ILE A 123 5.24 -3.48 -10.14
CA ILE A 123 4.51 -4.67 -9.68
C ILE A 123 4.65 -4.91 -8.17
N GLY A 124 5.83 -4.67 -7.58
CA GLY A 124 6.03 -4.82 -6.14
C GLY A 124 5.14 -3.88 -5.32
N ASN A 125 5.02 -2.62 -5.75
CA ASN A 125 4.15 -1.64 -5.11
C ASN A 125 2.67 -1.98 -5.34
N MET A 126 2.30 -2.33 -6.56
CA MET A 126 0.95 -2.80 -6.90
C MET A 126 0.49 -3.93 -5.98
N MET A 127 1.35 -4.95 -5.77
CA MET A 127 1.05 -6.07 -4.86
C MET A 127 0.89 -5.59 -3.41
N ALA A 128 1.73 -4.67 -2.94
CA ALA A 128 1.63 -4.11 -1.59
C ALA A 128 0.32 -3.35 -1.37
N TYR A 129 -0.08 -2.48 -2.33
CA TYR A 129 -1.38 -1.80 -2.27
C TYR A 129 -2.54 -2.79 -2.26
N ARG A 130 -2.48 -3.87 -3.07
CA ARG A 130 -3.51 -4.93 -3.10
C ARG A 130 -3.63 -5.66 -1.77
N VAL A 131 -2.52 -5.98 -1.10
CA VAL A 131 -2.53 -6.61 0.23
C VAL A 131 -3.19 -5.70 1.25
N VAL A 132 -2.85 -4.41 1.24
CA VAL A 132 -3.45 -3.43 2.16
C VAL A 132 -4.95 -3.29 1.91
N MET A 133 -5.37 -3.17 0.64
CA MET A 133 -6.80 -3.09 0.26
C MET A 133 -7.58 -4.30 0.77
N LYS A 134 -7.07 -5.52 0.57
CA LYS A 134 -7.70 -6.73 1.11
C LYS A 134 -7.77 -6.74 2.64
N GLY A 135 -6.79 -6.16 3.32
CA GLY A 135 -6.83 -5.98 4.78
C GLY A 135 -7.95 -5.03 5.21
N ILE A 136 -8.14 -3.94 4.49
CA ILE A 136 -9.23 -2.98 4.72
C ILE A 136 -10.60 -3.63 4.47
N GLU A 137 -10.73 -4.42 3.40
CA GLU A 137 -11.96 -5.14 3.07
C GLU A 137 -12.37 -6.14 4.15
N ARG A 138 -11.43 -6.87 4.73
CA ARG A 138 -11.71 -7.77 5.86
C ARG A 138 -12.14 -7.03 7.12
N PHE A 139 -11.61 -5.83 7.34
CA PHE A 139 -11.93 -5.02 8.53
C PHE A 139 -13.25 -4.27 8.41
N ALA A 140 -13.50 -3.64 7.27
CA ALA A 140 -14.58 -2.66 7.13
C ALA A 140 -15.44 -2.85 5.87
N GLY A 141 -15.21 -3.93 5.10
CA GLY A 141 -15.93 -4.24 3.88
C GLY A 141 -15.39 -3.53 2.62
N PRO A 142 -16.02 -3.81 1.45
CA PRO A 142 -15.53 -3.38 0.14
C PRO A 142 -15.86 -1.93 -0.23
N ARG A 143 -16.57 -1.19 0.62
CA ARG A 143 -17.03 0.18 0.35
C ARG A 143 -16.86 1.07 1.59
N VAL A 144 -15.61 1.43 1.90
CA VAL A 144 -15.29 2.34 3.02
C VAL A 144 -15.35 3.78 2.52
N PRO A 145 -16.33 4.60 2.94
CA PRO A 145 -16.38 6.01 2.56
C PRO A 145 -15.12 6.75 3.02
N LEU A 146 -14.55 7.62 2.20
CA LEU A 146 -13.38 8.43 2.60
C LEU A 146 -13.65 9.27 3.86
N SER A 147 -14.87 9.77 4.01
CA SER A 147 -15.30 10.54 5.18
C SER A 147 -15.31 9.76 6.50
N SER A 148 -15.38 8.42 6.44
CA SER A 148 -15.36 7.57 7.62
C SER A 148 -13.94 7.27 8.13
N VAL A 149 -12.91 7.57 7.33
CA VAL A 149 -11.51 7.28 7.67
C VAL A 149 -10.96 8.33 8.63
N SER A 150 -11.43 8.28 9.87
CA SER A 150 -11.04 9.16 10.98
C SER A 150 -9.82 8.60 11.73
N VAL A 151 -9.27 9.39 12.68
CA VAL A 151 -8.22 8.92 13.61
C VAL A 151 -8.67 7.68 14.38
N ASP A 152 -9.92 7.65 14.84
CA ASP A 152 -10.48 6.50 15.55
C ASP A 152 -10.61 5.27 14.65
N TRP A 153 -11.03 5.46 13.37
CA TRP A 153 -11.07 4.38 12.39
C TRP A 153 -9.67 3.77 12.18
N ILE A 154 -8.63 4.61 12.02
CA ILE A 154 -7.24 4.16 11.86
C ILE A 154 -6.78 3.36 13.09
N ARG A 155 -7.07 3.84 14.31
CA ARG A 155 -6.71 3.13 15.55
C ARG A 155 -7.44 1.78 15.68
N ARG A 156 -8.70 1.71 15.29
CA ARG A 156 -9.45 0.44 15.27
C ARG A 156 -8.87 -0.54 14.24
N TYR A 157 -8.47 -0.06 13.07
CA TYR A 157 -7.83 -0.88 12.06
C TYR A 157 -6.46 -1.39 12.52
N GLU A 158 -5.65 -0.57 13.18
CA GLU A 158 -4.40 -1.00 13.80
C GLU A 158 -4.63 -2.13 14.80
N LYS A 159 -5.58 -1.95 15.74
CA LYS A 159 -5.95 -2.99 16.72
C LYS A 159 -6.40 -4.28 16.03
N PHE A 160 -7.17 -4.19 14.98
CA PHE A 160 -7.60 -5.35 14.18
C PHE A 160 -6.40 -6.11 13.61
N LEU A 161 -5.45 -5.42 12.97
CA LEU A 161 -4.26 -6.03 12.41
C LEU A 161 -3.38 -6.69 13.48
N LEU A 162 -3.21 -6.04 14.63
CA LEU A 162 -2.46 -6.60 15.76
C LEU A 162 -3.16 -7.85 16.31
N LYS A 163 -4.48 -7.87 16.40
CA LYS A 163 -5.27 -9.04 16.80
C LYS A 163 -5.14 -10.19 15.78
N GLU A 164 -4.98 -9.89 14.48
CA GLU A 164 -4.63 -10.88 13.45
C GLU A 164 -3.16 -11.39 13.55
N GLY A 165 -2.40 -11.00 14.55
CA GLY A 165 -1.01 -11.40 14.75
C GLY A 165 -0.02 -10.69 13.81
N LYS A 166 -0.39 -9.56 13.18
CA LYS A 166 0.52 -8.79 12.33
C LYS A 166 1.54 -8.05 13.18
N SER A 167 2.79 -8.06 12.74
CA SER A 167 3.86 -7.30 13.38
C SER A 167 3.62 -5.79 13.25
N ARG A 168 4.18 -4.98 14.18
CA ARG A 168 4.14 -3.51 14.10
C ARG A 168 4.72 -2.97 12.79
N THR A 169 5.76 -3.62 12.25
CA THR A 169 6.33 -3.29 10.93
C THR A 169 5.27 -3.45 9.83
N THR A 170 4.50 -4.54 9.84
CA THR A 170 3.41 -4.79 8.88
C THR A 170 2.31 -3.75 9.03
N VAL A 171 1.89 -3.45 10.27
CA VAL A 171 0.93 -2.37 10.56
C VAL A 171 1.43 -1.04 9.98
N GLY A 172 2.69 -0.69 10.22
CA GLY A 172 3.30 0.51 9.66
C GLY A 172 3.29 0.55 8.11
N ILE A 173 3.43 -0.60 7.45
CA ILE A 173 3.28 -0.70 5.99
C ILE A 173 1.85 -0.36 5.58
N HIS A 174 0.83 -0.94 6.23
CA HIS A 174 -0.57 -0.64 5.96
C HIS A 174 -0.87 0.86 6.13
N MET A 175 -0.44 1.44 7.25
CA MET A 175 -0.68 2.85 7.56
C MET A 175 -0.01 3.79 6.56
N ARG A 176 1.22 3.49 6.11
CA ARG A 176 1.90 4.29 5.08
C ARG A 176 1.18 4.26 3.73
N HIS A 177 0.60 3.12 3.33
CA HIS A 177 -0.16 3.01 2.08
C HIS A 177 -1.48 3.78 2.17
N ILE A 178 -2.22 3.65 3.30
CA ILE A 178 -3.43 4.44 3.55
C ILE A 178 -3.10 5.94 3.53
N ARG A 179 -2.03 6.35 4.21
CA ARG A 179 -1.57 7.75 4.22
C ARG A 179 -1.26 8.25 2.81
N ALA A 180 -0.62 7.45 1.98
CA ALA A 180 -0.32 7.83 0.59
C ALA A 180 -1.60 8.07 -0.22
N ILE A 181 -2.59 7.17 -0.12
CA ILE A 181 -3.90 7.34 -0.77
C ILE A 181 -4.62 8.59 -0.27
N LEU A 182 -4.67 8.81 1.06
CA LEU A 182 -5.35 9.98 1.61
C LEU A 182 -4.64 11.29 1.24
N ASN A 183 -3.31 11.29 1.09
CA ASN A 183 -2.56 12.43 0.55
C ASN A 183 -2.94 12.73 -0.90
N ASP A 184 -3.10 11.70 -1.73
CA ASP A 184 -3.54 11.87 -3.12
C ASP A 184 -4.97 12.43 -3.14
N MET A 185 -5.88 11.90 -2.32
CA MET A 185 -7.27 12.39 -2.21
C MET A 185 -7.35 13.82 -1.68
N LYS A 186 -6.50 14.19 -0.73
CA LYS A 186 -6.40 15.56 -0.22
C LYS A 186 -5.93 16.53 -1.31
N ARG A 187 -4.92 16.18 -2.09
CA ARG A 187 -4.46 16.98 -3.23
C ARG A 187 -5.54 17.16 -4.31
N CYS A 188 -6.40 16.17 -4.49
CA CYS A 188 -7.54 16.26 -5.40
C CYS A 188 -8.76 16.97 -4.80
N GLY A 189 -8.66 17.53 -3.57
CA GLY A 189 -9.75 18.23 -2.91
C GLY A 189 -10.91 17.34 -2.43
N LYS A 190 -10.70 16.03 -2.37
CA LYS A 190 -11.70 15.03 -1.95
C LYS A 190 -11.75 14.82 -0.43
N ILE A 191 -10.71 15.23 0.27
CA ILE A 191 -10.61 15.20 1.73
C ILE A 191 -10.15 16.59 2.18
N LEU A 192 -10.86 17.16 3.16
CA LEU A 192 -10.49 18.41 3.79
C LEU A 192 -9.34 18.20 4.79
N GLU A 193 -8.53 19.25 5.04
CA GLU A 193 -7.45 19.20 6.04
C GLU A 193 -7.95 18.77 7.42
N ALA A 194 -9.13 19.25 7.82
CA ALA A 194 -9.74 18.91 9.11
C ALA A 194 -10.08 17.42 9.25
N GLN A 195 -10.35 16.74 8.14
CA GLN A 195 -10.71 15.31 8.09
C GLN A 195 -9.49 14.39 7.97
N TYR A 196 -8.32 14.94 7.67
CA TYR A 196 -7.12 14.16 7.44
C TYR A 196 -6.59 13.55 8.75
N PRO A 197 -6.50 12.19 8.86
CA PRO A 197 -6.28 11.54 10.14
C PRO A 197 -4.82 11.43 10.58
N PHE A 198 -3.84 11.74 9.73
CA PHE A 198 -2.42 11.58 10.04
C PHE A 198 -1.75 12.90 10.40
N GLY A 199 -0.77 12.87 11.30
CA GLY A 199 0.08 14.01 11.65
C GLY A 199 0.17 14.25 13.16
N ARG A 200 0.89 15.31 13.53
CA ARG A 200 1.10 15.71 14.92
C ARG A 200 -0.24 15.98 15.62
N GLY A 201 -0.46 15.37 16.78
CA GLY A 201 -1.72 15.46 17.51
C GLY A 201 -2.88 14.64 16.93
N ARG A 202 -2.64 13.85 15.86
CA ARG A 202 -3.58 12.92 15.23
C ARG A 202 -3.04 11.50 15.33
N TYR A 203 -3.08 10.71 14.24
CA TYR A 203 -2.43 9.40 14.21
C TYR A 203 -1.02 9.50 13.66
N GLU A 204 -0.05 9.05 14.46
CA GLU A 204 1.36 8.96 14.06
C GLU A 204 1.75 7.52 13.83
N ILE A 205 2.39 7.25 12.68
CA ILE A 205 2.80 5.90 12.31
C ILE A 205 4.05 5.54 13.11
N GLN A 206 3.89 4.57 14.01
CA GLN A 206 5.01 4.09 14.81
C GLN A 206 6.02 3.33 13.94
N ALA A 207 7.31 3.55 14.20
CA ALA A 207 8.38 2.74 13.64
C ALA A 207 8.35 1.35 14.28
N GLY A 208 8.49 0.30 13.46
CA GLY A 208 8.69 -1.04 13.99
C GLY A 208 10.16 -1.20 14.41
N GLU A 209 10.41 -1.80 15.54
CA GLU A 209 11.75 -2.23 15.94
C GLU A 209 12.14 -3.45 15.09
N GLY A 210 13.05 -3.25 14.14
CA GLY A 210 13.68 -4.33 13.38
C GLY A 210 14.89 -4.85 14.16
N ARG A 211 14.91 -6.12 14.54
CA ARG A 211 16.14 -6.76 14.99
C ARG A 211 17.07 -6.88 13.79
N LYS A 212 18.20 -6.20 13.82
CA LYS A 212 19.29 -6.42 12.88
C LYS A 212 20.21 -7.46 13.52
N LEU A 213 20.25 -8.64 12.94
CA LEU A 213 21.24 -9.67 13.29
C LEU A 213 22.30 -9.66 12.21
N ALA A 214 23.49 -9.21 12.56
CA ALA A 214 24.67 -9.35 11.72
C ALA A 214 25.32 -10.70 12.02
N LEU A 215 25.72 -11.41 10.96
CA LEU A 215 26.50 -12.64 11.08
C LEU A 215 27.98 -12.28 11.29
N THR A 216 28.66 -13.03 12.15
CA THR A 216 30.13 -12.93 12.27
C THR A 216 30.83 -13.52 11.04
N LEU A 217 32.06 -13.12 10.80
CA LEU A 217 32.86 -13.70 9.70
C LEU A 217 33.05 -15.22 9.84
N GLU A 218 33.15 -15.71 11.08
CA GLU A 218 33.20 -17.14 11.36
C GLU A 218 31.92 -17.85 10.93
N GLN A 219 30.76 -17.31 11.29
CA GLN A 219 29.45 -17.85 10.88
C GLN A 219 29.27 -17.83 9.36
N ILE A 220 29.76 -16.78 8.70
CA ILE A 220 29.75 -16.70 7.23
C ILE A 220 30.67 -17.79 6.65
N GLY A 221 31.82 -18.01 7.23
CA GLY A 221 32.75 -19.09 6.85
C GLY A 221 32.12 -20.47 7.02
N GLN A 222 31.44 -20.74 8.14
CA GLN A 222 30.73 -21.99 8.39
C GLN A 222 29.65 -22.23 7.34
N ILE A 223 28.85 -21.20 7.02
CA ILE A 223 27.81 -21.28 5.99
C ILE A 223 28.43 -21.53 4.62
N ALA A 224 29.50 -20.81 4.25
CA ALA A 224 30.16 -20.90 2.95
C ALA A 224 30.75 -22.28 2.68
N ASN A 225 31.14 -23.01 3.73
CA ASN A 225 31.75 -24.34 3.65
C ASN A 225 30.79 -25.47 4.03
N TYR A 226 29.51 -25.17 4.31
CA TYR A 226 28.54 -26.20 4.67
C TYR A 226 28.19 -27.07 3.47
N GLU A 227 28.20 -28.38 3.66
CA GLU A 227 27.82 -29.38 2.66
C GLU A 227 26.97 -30.47 3.30
N ASP A 228 25.88 -30.80 2.64
CA ASP A 228 24.98 -31.91 3.01
C ASP A 228 24.88 -32.97 1.90
N GLY A 229 25.76 -32.90 0.90
CA GLY A 229 25.78 -33.78 -0.25
C GLY A 229 24.71 -33.48 -1.30
N THR A 230 23.82 -32.48 -1.08
CA THR A 230 22.79 -32.14 -2.05
C THR A 230 23.20 -30.99 -2.96
N GLU A 231 23.00 -31.16 -4.28
CA GLU A 231 23.26 -30.10 -5.26
C GLU A 231 22.43 -28.85 -4.99
N ALA A 232 21.19 -29.02 -4.54
CA ALA A 232 20.30 -27.92 -4.22
C ALA A 232 20.84 -27.05 -3.09
N THR A 233 21.37 -27.63 -2.02
CA THR A 233 22.01 -26.89 -0.92
C THR A 233 23.25 -26.16 -1.40
N ALA A 234 24.14 -26.83 -2.13
CA ALA A 234 25.35 -26.23 -2.70
C ALA A 234 24.97 -25.01 -3.57
N LYS A 235 23.96 -25.15 -4.44
CA LYS A 235 23.51 -24.08 -5.34
C LYS A 235 22.98 -22.85 -4.60
N TYR A 236 22.08 -23.03 -3.63
CA TYR A 236 21.50 -21.90 -2.92
C TYR A 236 22.45 -21.27 -1.90
N ARG A 237 23.36 -22.06 -1.30
CA ARG A 237 24.48 -21.58 -0.50
C ARG A 237 25.42 -20.70 -1.34
N ASP A 238 25.80 -21.14 -2.53
CA ASP A 238 26.68 -20.41 -3.43
C ASP A 238 25.99 -19.10 -3.91
N TYR A 239 24.69 -19.12 -4.22
CA TYR A 239 23.96 -17.89 -4.53
C TYR A 239 23.89 -16.93 -3.34
N TRP A 240 23.67 -17.45 -2.14
CA TRP A 240 23.68 -16.64 -0.93
C TRP A 240 25.05 -15.99 -0.67
N LEU A 241 26.11 -16.76 -0.84
CA LEU A 241 27.49 -16.27 -0.72
C LEU A 241 27.79 -15.21 -1.78
N PHE A 242 27.33 -15.40 -3.01
CA PHE A 242 27.48 -14.41 -4.05
C PHE A 242 26.76 -13.09 -3.71
N LEU A 243 25.54 -13.17 -3.17
CA LEU A 243 24.82 -11.99 -2.69
C LEU A 243 25.61 -11.24 -1.61
N TYR A 244 26.26 -11.95 -0.69
CA TYR A 244 27.11 -11.38 0.34
C TYR A 244 28.35 -10.71 -0.25
N LEU A 245 29.10 -11.42 -1.09
CA LEU A 245 30.31 -10.92 -1.74
C LEU A 245 30.04 -9.74 -2.67
N CYS A 246 28.82 -9.63 -3.20
CA CYS A 246 28.34 -8.48 -3.97
C CYS A 246 27.86 -7.32 -3.08
N ASN A 247 28.48 -7.10 -1.91
CA ASN A 247 28.13 -6.05 -0.94
C ASN A 247 26.65 -6.07 -0.52
N GLY A 248 26.06 -7.25 -0.40
CA GLY A 248 24.66 -7.41 -0.05
C GLY A 248 23.71 -6.93 -1.15
N ILE A 249 24.00 -7.28 -2.40
CA ILE A 249 23.12 -6.97 -3.52
C ILE A 249 21.69 -7.48 -3.27
N ASN A 250 20.69 -6.67 -3.58
CA ASN A 250 19.31 -7.14 -3.45
C ASN A 250 19.00 -8.24 -4.47
N VAL A 251 18.27 -9.28 -4.07
CA VAL A 251 17.88 -10.39 -4.95
C VAL A 251 17.26 -9.90 -6.27
N ALA A 252 16.47 -8.81 -6.22
CA ALA A 252 15.84 -8.26 -7.43
C ALA A 252 16.86 -7.64 -8.41
N ASP A 253 18.00 -7.19 -7.94
CA ASP A 253 19.10 -6.69 -8.77
C ASP A 253 19.97 -7.87 -9.22
N PHE A 254 20.30 -8.80 -8.32
CA PHE A 254 21.05 -10.01 -8.59
C PHE A 254 20.49 -10.85 -9.76
N VAL A 255 19.19 -11.13 -9.76
CA VAL A 255 18.58 -11.94 -10.85
C VAL A 255 18.61 -11.28 -12.22
N LYS A 256 18.96 -9.99 -12.28
CA LYS A 256 19.04 -9.20 -13.51
C LYS A 256 20.46 -8.98 -14.01
N LEU A 257 21.46 -9.37 -13.23
CA LEU A 257 22.85 -9.22 -13.64
C LEU A 257 23.10 -9.96 -14.95
N ARG A 258 23.73 -9.27 -15.89
CA ARG A 258 24.14 -9.81 -17.20
C ARG A 258 25.65 -9.87 -17.31
N TYR A 259 26.16 -10.68 -18.20
CA TYR A 259 27.61 -10.75 -18.43
C TYR A 259 28.20 -9.39 -18.87
N ARG A 260 27.46 -8.57 -19.61
CA ARG A 260 27.89 -7.19 -19.96
C ARG A 260 28.04 -6.25 -18.76
N ASP A 261 27.47 -6.60 -17.62
CA ASP A 261 27.61 -5.83 -16.38
C ASP A 261 28.94 -6.15 -15.67
N ILE A 262 29.69 -7.13 -16.19
CA ILE A 262 31.06 -7.43 -15.75
C ILE A 262 32.04 -6.66 -16.65
N VAL A 263 32.64 -5.60 -16.14
CA VAL A 263 33.56 -4.73 -16.87
C VAL A 263 34.88 -4.64 -16.09
N ASN A 264 35.99 -4.97 -16.76
CA ASN A 264 37.32 -4.91 -16.16
C ASN A 264 37.47 -5.67 -14.83
N GLY A 265 36.80 -6.82 -14.71
CA GLY A 265 36.83 -7.62 -13.47
C GLY A 265 35.92 -7.08 -12.35
N GLU A 266 35.07 -6.11 -12.63
CA GLU A 266 34.09 -5.57 -11.69
C GLU A 266 32.68 -5.81 -12.18
N ILE A 267 31.74 -6.13 -11.27
CA ILE A 267 30.29 -6.09 -11.51
C ILE A 267 29.81 -4.67 -11.27
N CYS A 268 29.26 -4.05 -12.31
CA CYS A 268 28.74 -2.68 -12.29
C CYS A 268 27.21 -2.70 -12.40
N PHE A 269 26.49 -2.18 -11.42
CA PHE A 269 25.03 -2.15 -11.45
C PHE A 269 24.44 -0.93 -10.73
N VAL A 270 23.24 -0.55 -11.12
CA VAL A 270 22.46 0.50 -10.46
C VAL A 270 21.33 -0.14 -9.64
N ARG A 271 21.22 0.25 -8.38
CA ARG A 271 20.21 -0.31 -7.47
C ARG A 271 18.79 0.11 -7.88
N GLN A 272 17.97 -0.84 -8.32
CA GLN A 272 16.61 -0.60 -8.81
C GLN A 272 15.71 0.12 -7.79
N LYS A 273 15.86 -0.17 -6.49
CA LYS A 273 15.04 0.45 -5.44
C LYS A 273 15.20 1.97 -5.37
N THR A 274 16.37 2.49 -5.67
CA THR A 274 16.71 3.92 -5.55
C THR A 274 16.85 4.62 -6.89
N GLU A 275 16.87 3.88 -8.01
CA GLU A 275 17.04 4.40 -9.36
C GLU A 275 16.06 5.54 -9.71
N ARG A 276 14.81 5.45 -9.23
CA ARG A 276 13.75 6.44 -9.52
C ARG A 276 13.62 7.55 -8.47
N THR A 277 14.30 7.42 -7.32
CA THR A 277 14.15 8.36 -6.19
C THR A 277 15.34 9.25 -5.97
N THR A 278 16.52 8.87 -6.50
CA THR A 278 17.74 9.66 -6.41
C THR A 278 17.94 10.50 -7.66
N LYS A 279 18.26 11.80 -7.47
CA LYS A 279 18.58 12.71 -8.58
C LYS A 279 19.81 12.27 -9.36
N THR A 280 20.76 11.60 -8.70
CA THR A 280 21.99 11.10 -9.30
C THR A 280 22.01 9.58 -9.24
N ARG A 281 22.06 8.92 -10.38
CA ARG A 281 22.23 7.46 -10.47
C ARG A 281 23.62 7.11 -9.96
N LYS A 282 23.69 6.45 -8.81
CA LYS A 282 24.96 5.98 -8.25
C LYS A 282 25.14 4.53 -8.68
N GLU A 283 26.16 4.30 -9.52
CA GLU A 283 26.60 2.98 -9.90
C GLU A 283 27.33 2.34 -8.70
N ILE A 284 27.04 1.08 -8.46
CA ILE A 284 27.73 0.25 -7.48
C ILE A 284 28.69 -0.63 -8.26
N ARG A 285 29.96 -0.64 -7.85
CA ARG A 285 31.02 -1.46 -8.43
C ARG A 285 31.51 -2.44 -7.38
N VAL A 286 31.68 -3.68 -7.79
CA VAL A 286 32.13 -4.77 -6.92
C VAL A 286 33.14 -5.61 -7.68
N VAL A 287 34.31 -5.75 -7.14
CA VAL A 287 35.36 -6.59 -7.71
C VAL A 287 34.90 -8.05 -7.72
N VAL A 288 35.03 -8.72 -8.85
CA VAL A 288 34.77 -10.15 -9.00
C VAL A 288 35.91 -10.93 -8.35
N THR A 289 35.63 -11.52 -7.19
CA THR A 289 36.60 -12.37 -6.51
C THR A 289 36.72 -13.75 -7.17
N GLU A 290 37.80 -14.47 -6.92
CA GLU A 290 37.98 -15.86 -7.41
C GLU A 290 36.78 -16.76 -7.00
N ARG A 291 36.27 -16.56 -5.77
CA ARG A 291 35.12 -17.31 -5.29
C ARG A 291 33.85 -16.97 -6.07
N MET A 292 33.63 -15.70 -6.39
CA MET A 292 32.51 -15.28 -7.24
C MET A 292 32.62 -15.85 -8.64
N GLN A 293 33.83 -15.86 -9.22
CA GLN A 293 34.07 -16.44 -10.53
C GLN A 293 33.83 -17.95 -10.53
N ALA A 294 34.23 -18.66 -9.49
CA ALA A 294 33.94 -20.10 -9.33
C ALA A 294 32.45 -20.38 -9.28
N ILE A 295 31.67 -19.52 -8.58
CA ILE A 295 30.18 -19.62 -8.52
C ILE A 295 29.58 -19.37 -9.89
N ILE A 296 30.06 -18.35 -10.63
CA ILE A 296 29.60 -18.06 -12.00
C ILE A 296 29.88 -19.26 -12.91
N ASN A 297 31.09 -19.81 -12.86
CA ASN A 297 31.47 -20.93 -13.69
C ASN A 297 30.62 -22.20 -13.41
N ARG A 298 30.26 -22.41 -12.15
CA ARG A 298 29.47 -23.59 -11.73
C ARG A 298 27.99 -23.49 -12.06
N TRP A 299 27.38 -22.30 -11.88
CA TRP A 299 25.94 -22.13 -11.91
C TRP A 299 25.43 -21.13 -12.95
N GLY A 300 26.36 -20.47 -13.65
CA GLY A 300 26.04 -19.44 -14.63
C GLY A 300 25.54 -20.00 -15.96
N ASN A 301 24.86 -19.16 -16.70
CA ASN A 301 24.57 -19.39 -18.10
C ASN A 301 25.87 -19.33 -18.96
N PRO A 302 25.84 -19.81 -20.21
CA PRO A 302 26.91 -19.54 -21.15
C PRO A 302 27.22 -18.04 -21.26
N SER A 303 28.51 -17.69 -21.20
CA SER A 303 28.96 -16.30 -21.19
C SER A 303 28.70 -15.62 -22.54
N ARG A 304 27.61 -14.85 -22.60
CA ARG A 304 27.25 -13.97 -23.71
C ARG A 304 26.86 -12.62 -23.14
N PRO A 305 27.25 -11.49 -23.74
CA PRO A 305 27.03 -10.16 -23.16
C PRO A 305 25.60 -9.91 -22.67
N ASP A 306 24.60 -10.29 -23.44
CA ASP A 306 23.18 -10.05 -23.13
C ASP A 306 22.50 -11.15 -22.30
N SER A 307 23.20 -12.27 -22.06
CA SER A 307 22.66 -13.33 -21.20
C SER A 307 22.71 -12.92 -19.73
N PHE A 308 21.69 -13.30 -18.98
CA PHE A 308 21.76 -13.21 -17.51
C PHE A 308 22.90 -14.10 -16.98
N ILE A 309 23.61 -13.65 -15.94
CA ILE A 309 24.69 -14.45 -15.34
C ILE A 309 24.10 -15.77 -14.83
N PHE A 310 22.96 -15.73 -14.12
CA PHE A 310 22.36 -16.93 -13.55
C PHE A 310 21.00 -17.27 -14.19
N PRO A 311 20.67 -18.59 -14.33
CA PRO A 311 19.48 -19.07 -15.03
C PRO A 311 18.20 -18.95 -14.19
N ILE A 312 17.87 -17.76 -13.69
CA ILE A 312 16.68 -17.49 -12.90
C ILE A 312 15.62 -16.82 -13.77
N LEU A 313 16.06 -15.90 -14.62
CA LEU A 313 15.25 -15.24 -15.65
C LEU A 313 15.72 -15.73 -17.02
N ASP A 314 14.77 -15.79 -17.98
CA ASP A 314 15.05 -16.17 -19.39
C ASP A 314 14.99 -14.98 -20.36
N GLY A 315 14.52 -13.81 -19.88
CA GLY A 315 14.40 -12.59 -20.68
C GLY A 315 13.08 -12.46 -21.44
N GLN A 316 12.23 -13.49 -21.40
CA GLN A 316 10.91 -13.50 -22.03
C GLN A 316 9.80 -13.04 -21.06
N GLU A 317 10.16 -12.78 -19.80
CA GLU A 317 9.19 -12.45 -18.78
C GLU A 317 8.62 -11.05 -18.97
N ASP A 318 7.29 -10.93 -18.87
CA ASP A 318 6.65 -9.67 -18.53
C ASP A 318 7.00 -9.24 -17.09
N ALA A 319 6.67 -8.01 -16.72
CA ALA A 319 6.97 -7.46 -15.39
C ALA A 319 6.39 -8.30 -14.25
N MET A 320 5.20 -8.92 -14.44
CA MET A 320 4.56 -9.75 -13.44
C MET A 320 5.29 -11.09 -13.27
N ARG A 321 5.57 -11.80 -14.37
CA ARG A 321 6.30 -13.07 -14.36
C ARG A 321 7.70 -12.89 -13.76
N ARG A 322 8.40 -11.83 -14.16
CA ARG A 322 9.72 -11.47 -13.60
C ARG A 322 9.65 -11.28 -12.08
N LYS A 323 8.64 -10.54 -11.60
CA LYS A 323 8.42 -10.37 -10.16
C LYS A 323 8.12 -11.69 -9.47
N CYS A 324 7.28 -12.55 -10.04
CA CYS A 324 6.96 -13.85 -9.49
C CYS A 324 8.19 -14.76 -9.41
N LYS A 325 8.97 -14.90 -10.50
CA LYS A 325 10.22 -15.69 -10.51
C LYS A 325 11.20 -15.20 -9.43
N THR A 326 11.40 -13.87 -9.33
CA THR A 326 12.23 -13.28 -8.27
C THR A 326 11.74 -13.62 -6.86
N MET A 327 10.43 -13.59 -6.62
CA MET A 327 9.85 -13.94 -5.31
C MET A 327 10.00 -15.44 -5.00
N TYR A 328 9.79 -16.32 -5.97
CA TYR A 328 10.03 -17.76 -5.81
C TYR A 328 11.48 -18.06 -5.49
N PHE A 329 12.40 -17.46 -6.23
CA PHE A 329 13.82 -17.59 -5.99
C PHE A 329 14.21 -17.09 -4.59
N THR A 330 13.72 -15.90 -4.19
CA THR A 330 13.93 -15.37 -2.83
C THR A 330 13.43 -16.35 -1.76
N ARG A 331 12.23 -16.92 -1.95
CA ARG A 331 11.70 -17.91 -0.99
C ARG A 331 12.54 -19.18 -0.94
N ALA A 332 13.03 -19.65 -2.08
CA ALA A 332 13.87 -20.84 -2.15
C ALA A 332 15.21 -20.64 -1.42
N ILE A 333 15.91 -19.50 -1.66
CA ILE A 333 17.11 -19.15 -0.89
C ILE A 333 16.78 -19.11 0.59
N ASN A 334 15.73 -18.37 0.98
CA ASN A 334 15.37 -18.20 2.39
C ASN A 334 15.10 -19.53 3.07
N LYS A 335 14.34 -20.40 2.43
CA LYS A 335 14.02 -21.72 2.96
C LYS A 335 15.29 -22.52 3.16
N ARG A 336 16.15 -22.62 2.12
CA ARG A 336 17.36 -23.43 2.17
C ARG A 336 18.38 -22.88 3.17
N MET A 337 18.57 -21.57 3.20
CA MET A 337 19.50 -20.95 4.16
C MET A 337 19.01 -21.08 5.61
N LYS A 338 17.71 -21.08 5.84
CA LYS A 338 17.14 -21.35 7.15
C LYS A 338 17.46 -22.78 7.60
N GLU A 339 17.29 -23.77 6.73
CA GLU A 339 17.65 -25.18 6.98
C GLU A 339 19.14 -25.32 7.30
N VAL A 340 20.03 -24.67 6.52
CA VAL A 340 21.48 -24.63 6.79
C VAL A 340 21.78 -23.98 8.16
N GLY A 341 21.14 -22.86 8.46
CA GLY A 341 21.31 -22.18 9.75
C GLY A 341 20.89 -23.05 10.92
N GLU A 342 19.77 -23.78 10.81
CA GLU A 342 19.30 -24.71 11.83
C GLU A 342 20.33 -25.83 12.09
N GLN A 343 20.95 -26.39 11.05
CA GLN A 343 21.98 -27.41 11.18
C GLN A 343 23.30 -26.87 11.83
N LEU A 344 23.63 -25.61 11.57
CA LEU A 344 24.83 -24.97 12.13
C LEU A 344 24.58 -24.29 13.48
N GLY A 345 23.33 -24.29 14.01
CA GLY A 345 23.00 -23.56 15.22
C GLY A 345 23.03 -22.03 15.05
N ILE A 346 22.98 -21.53 13.80
CA ILE A 346 23.05 -20.12 13.46
C ILE A 346 21.64 -19.60 13.19
N CYS A 347 21.23 -18.54 13.91
CA CYS A 347 19.93 -17.91 13.68
C CYS A 347 19.93 -17.06 12.40
N LEU A 348 19.52 -17.65 11.28
CA LEU A 348 19.37 -16.97 10.00
C LEU A 348 17.95 -16.42 9.83
N LEU A 349 17.70 -15.22 10.38
CA LEU A 349 16.41 -14.55 10.26
C LEU A 349 16.26 -13.75 8.96
N TYR A 350 17.36 -13.48 8.22
CA TYR A 350 17.38 -12.63 7.03
C TYR A 350 18.25 -13.23 5.92
N THR A 351 17.76 -13.07 4.69
CA THR A 351 18.31 -13.65 3.47
C THR A 351 19.32 -12.80 2.74
N SER A 352 19.52 -11.57 3.14
CA SER A 352 20.53 -10.71 2.53
C SER A 352 21.51 -10.26 3.60
N PRO A 353 22.64 -10.99 3.76
CA PRO A 353 23.71 -10.50 4.58
C PRO A 353 24.24 -9.22 3.94
N SER A 354 24.31 -8.15 4.69
CA SER A 354 24.93 -6.91 4.25
C SER A 354 26.21 -6.71 5.03
N PRO A 355 27.37 -6.58 4.37
CA PRO A 355 28.61 -6.22 5.05
C PRO A 355 28.56 -4.84 5.72
N ARG A 356 27.49 -4.07 5.49
CA ARG A 356 27.27 -2.77 6.13
C ARG A 356 26.57 -2.86 7.48
N ASP A 357 26.15 -4.05 7.87
CA ASP A 357 25.42 -4.30 9.13
C ASP A 357 26.30 -5.03 10.17
N SER A 358 27.60 -5.24 9.84
CA SER A 358 28.66 -5.73 10.72
C SER A 358 29.51 -4.60 11.28
#